data_9f878032c7408d49cdfb9306f49db8f0
#
_entry.id   9f878032c7408d49cdfb9306f49db8f0
#
_cell.length_a   1.000
_cell.length_b   1.000
_cell.length_c   1.000
_cell.angle_alpha   90.00
_cell.angle_beta   90.00
_cell.angle_gamma   90.00
#
_symmetry.space_group_name_H-M   'P 1'
#
loop_
_entity.id
_entity.type
_entity.pdbx_description
1 polymer ?
#
loop_
_entity_poly.entity_id
_entity_poly.type
_entity_poly.pdbx_seq_one_letter_code
_entity_poly.pdbx_strand_id
1 'polypeptide(L)'
;MEAVASQTNDIHGNLHGIDHLTIPVHDMAKAERFYIGLLGGQLLMRIDEAFLRNIDGAEFPPERQAELGGPSGNSPIHTSILMGQGPRIDLFLQPFGQPGAGVPHPHLAFRVQPQLLRKLTAALQAHGVPTDGPRRLGPPGQASVYFNDPFGNHLEFTTMGFAEEIPIGPPDMKQLTYQWRG
;
A
#
# COMPACT_ATOMS: atom_id res chain seq x y z
N MET A 1 35.35 23.59 33.18
CA MET A 1 34.38 22.55 32.74
C MET A 1 33.27 23.28 31.96
N GLU A 2 33.46 23.36 30.66
CA GLU A 2 32.43 23.92 29.78
C GLU A 2 31.27 22.89 29.66
N ALA A 3 30.06 23.34 29.98
CA ALA A 3 28.87 22.58 29.80
C ALA A 3 28.67 22.38 28.29
N VAL A 4 28.77 21.14 27.82
CA VAL A 4 28.31 20.75 26.49
C VAL A 4 26.80 21.04 26.44
N ALA A 5 26.43 22.12 25.74
CA ALA A 5 25.05 22.41 25.45
C ALA A 5 24.45 21.18 24.74
N SER A 6 23.49 20.51 25.39
CA SER A 6 22.65 19.49 24.80
C SER A 6 22.01 20.11 23.56
N GLN A 7 22.47 19.75 22.36
CA GLN A 7 21.72 19.96 21.14
C GLN A 7 20.45 19.13 21.29
N THR A 8 19.39 19.77 21.74
CA THR A 8 18.04 19.21 21.69
C THR A 8 17.78 18.90 20.22
N ASN A 9 17.53 17.64 19.95
CA ASN A 9 17.27 17.14 18.60
C ASN A 9 15.96 17.77 18.12
N ASP A 10 16.04 18.87 17.34
CA ASP A 10 14.90 19.67 16.88
C ASP A 10 13.87 18.90 16.03
N ILE A 11 14.14 17.62 15.74
CA ILE A 11 13.20 16.73 15.04
C ILE A 11 12.07 16.28 15.97
N HIS A 12 12.33 16.18 17.30
CA HIS A 12 11.32 15.75 18.26
C HIS A 12 10.15 16.75 18.34
N GLY A 13 8.93 16.27 18.06
CA GLY A 13 7.73 17.09 18.12
C GLY A 13 7.45 17.93 16.85
N ASN A 14 8.34 17.89 15.86
CA ASN A 14 8.17 18.64 14.59
C ASN A 14 7.67 17.77 13.42
N LEU A 15 7.48 16.45 13.63
CA LEU A 15 6.84 15.57 12.67
C LEU A 15 5.33 15.58 12.90
N HIS A 16 4.54 15.99 11.90
CA HIS A 16 3.09 16.12 11.98
C HIS A 16 2.31 14.91 11.47
N GLY A 17 3.01 13.84 11.08
CA GLY A 17 2.43 12.58 10.62
C GLY A 17 3.02 12.11 9.28
N ILE A 18 2.42 11.07 8.73
CA ILE A 18 2.77 10.55 7.40
C ILE A 18 1.91 11.29 6.37
N ASP A 19 2.55 11.99 5.44
CA ASP A 19 1.87 12.68 4.33
C ASP A 19 1.37 11.67 3.29
N HIS A 20 2.27 10.82 2.81
CA HIS A 20 1.92 9.79 1.82
C HIS A 20 2.80 8.55 1.96
N LEU A 21 2.32 7.48 1.33
CA LEU A 21 3.01 6.21 1.16
C LEU A 21 3.11 5.91 -0.33
N THR A 22 4.26 5.43 -0.77
CA THR A 22 4.49 5.06 -2.17
C THR A 22 4.43 3.54 -2.33
N ILE A 23 3.64 3.06 -3.29
CA ILE A 23 3.50 1.65 -3.62
C ILE A 23 3.92 1.42 -5.07
N PRO A 24 4.92 0.57 -5.34
CA PRO A 24 5.31 0.21 -6.69
C PRO A 24 4.27 -0.71 -7.33
N VAL A 25 3.93 -0.44 -8.60
CA VAL A 25 3.00 -1.25 -9.39
C VAL A 25 3.55 -1.42 -10.82
N HIS A 26 3.16 -2.50 -11.51
CA HIS A 26 3.66 -2.79 -12.87
C HIS A 26 2.60 -2.57 -13.96
N ASP A 27 1.36 -2.39 -13.56
CA ASP A 27 0.21 -2.13 -14.44
C ASP A 27 -0.72 -1.17 -13.70
N MET A 28 -0.72 0.09 -14.12
CA MET A 28 -1.49 1.14 -13.44
C MET A 28 -3.00 0.91 -13.57
N ALA A 29 -3.48 0.45 -14.73
CA ALA A 29 -4.90 0.17 -14.92
C ALA A 29 -5.39 -0.96 -13.99
N LYS A 30 -4.57 -1.99 -13.82
CA LYS A 30 -4.84 -3.09 -12.87
C LYS A 30 -4.77 -2.61 -11.43
N ALA A 31 -3.80 -1.76 -11.09
CA ALA A 31 -3.67 -1.17 -9.76
C ALA A 31 -4.91 -0.31 -9.42
N GLU A 32 -5.37 0.54 -10.32
CA GLU A 32 -6.57 1.34 -10.12
C GLU A 32 -7.83 0.49 -9.93
N ARG A 33 -8.01 -0.57 -10.71
CA ARG A 33 -9.13 -1.51 -10.49
C ARG A 33 -9.06 -2.14 -9.10
N PHE A 34 -7.87 -2.46 -8.61
CA PHE A 34 -7.70 -3.04 -7.28
C PHE A 34 -7.89 -2.00 -6.17
N TYR A 35 -7.11 -0.93 -6.15
CA TYR A 35 -7.13 0.04 -5.04
C TYR A 35 -8.37 0.93 -5.03
N ILE A 36 -8.85 1.35 -6.20
CA ILE A 36 -10.05 2.19 -6.32
C ILE A 36 -11.29 1.32 -6.44
N GLY A 37 -11.31 0.39 -7.38
CA GLY A 37 -12.50 -0.42 -7.68
C GLY A 37 -12.84 -1.42 -6.58
N LEU A 38 -11.85 -2.19 -6.10
CA LEU A 38 -12.10 -3.23 -5.09
C LEU A 38 -11.97 -2.68 -3.65
N LEU A 39 -10.89 -1.96 -3.31
CA LEU A 39 -10.67 -1.45 -1.95
C LEU A 39 -11.40 -0.14 -1.65
N GLY A 40 -12.00 0.51 -2.64
CA GLY A 40 -12.79 1.73 -2.45
C GLY A 40 -11.96 2.99 -2.24
N GLY A 41 -10.74 3.03 -2.73
CA GLY A 41 -9.89 4.22 -2.68
C GLY A 41 -10.50 5.37 -3.50
N GLN A 42 -10.42 6.58 -2.97
CA GLN A 42 -10.83 7.79 -3.67
C GLN A 42 -9.68 8.31 -4.53
N LEU A 43 -9.90 8.41 -5.84
CA LEU A 43 -8.93 9.01 -6.75
C LEU A 43 -8.73 10.51 -6.41
N LEU A 44 -7.48 10.92 -6.22
CA LEU A 44 -7.11 12.32 -6.07
C LEU A 44 -6.58 12.92 -7.37
N MET A 45 -5.59 12.26 -7.98
CA MET A 45 -5.02 12.71 -9.25
C MET A 45 -4.34 11.56 -10.01
N ARG A 46 -4.15 11.78 -11.29
CA ARG A 46 -3.29 10.98 -12.17
C ARG A 46 -2.24 11.89 -12.79
N ILE A 47 -1.03 11.39 -12.88
CA ILE A 47 0.09 12.05 -13.53
C ILE A 47 0.55 11.12 -14.66
N ASP A 48 0.51 11.61 -15.88
CA ASP A 48 1.06 10.95 -17.06
C ASP A 48 2.42 11.56 -17.45
N GLU A 49 3.05 10.98 -18.44
CA GLU A 49 4.32 11.47 -18.95
C GLU A 49 4.22 12.89 -19.52
N ALA A 50 3.08 13.23 -20.14
CA ALA A 50 2.85 14.55 -20.71
C ALA A 50 2.77 15.61 -19.62
N PHE A 51 2.13 15.30 -18.49
CA PHE A 51 2.11 16.19 -17.33
C PHE A 51 3.51 16.45 -16.79
N LEU A 52 4.34 15.39 -16.66
CA LEU A 52 5.70 15.53 -16.14
C LEU A 52 6.60 16.38 -17.07
N ARG A 53 6.46 16.24 -18.38
CA ARG A 53 7.21 17.04 -19.37
C ARG A 53 6.84 18.52 -19.35
N ASN A 54 5.66 18.86 -18.86
CA ASN A 54 5.16 20.23 -18.76
C ASN A 54 5.46 20.89 -17.39
N ILE A 55 6.12 20.21 -16.47
CA ILE A 55 6.61 20.82 -15.24
C ILE A 55 7.85 21.66 -15.61
N ASP A 56 7.75 22.97 -15.49
CA ASP A 56 8.83 23.91 -15.79
C ASP A 56 10.14 23.50 -15.09
N GLY A 57 11.19 23.26 -15.90
CA GLY A 57 12.52 22.94 -15.41
C GLY A 57 12.75 21.48 -15.00
N ALA A 58 11.79 20.58 -15.21
CA ALA A 58 11.99 19.16 -14.96
C ALA A 58 12.71 18.50 -16.15
N GLU A 59 14.02 18.35 -16.04
CA GLU A 59 14.79 17.49 -16.95
C GLU A 59 14.86 16.08 -16.35
N PHE A 60 14.20 15.12 -17.01
CA PHE A 60 14.36 13.71 -16.68
C PHE A 60 15.59 13.15 -17.38
N PRO A 61 16.54 12.53 -16.67
CA PRO A 61 17.68 11.86 -17.28
C PRO A 61 17.20 10.84 -18.33
N PRO A 62 17.92 10.69 -19.47
CA PRO A 62 17.53 9.75 -20.54
C PRO A 62 17.29 8.31 -20.07
N GLU A 63 18.06 7.84 -19.10
CA GLU A 63 17.89 6.54 -18.46
C GLU A 63 16.55 6.40 -17.74
N ARG A 64 16.05 7.46 -17.08
CA ARG A 64 14.72 7.50 -16.46
C ARG A 64 13.61 7.56 -17.50
N GLN A 65 13.85 8.21 -18.63
CA GLN A 65 12.88 8.21 -19.74
C GLN A 65 12.73 6.80 -20.34
N ALA A 66 13.82 6.04 -20.42
CA ALA A 66 13.78 4.64 -20.86
C ALA A 66 13.09 3.70 -19.86
N GLU A 67 13.23 3.96 -18.55
CA GLU A 67 12.54 3.23 -17.48
C GLU A 67 11.03 3.54 -17.42
N LEU A 68 10.64 4.77 -17.76
CA LEU A 68 9.24 5.21 -17.86
C LEU A 68 8.60 4.85 -19.20
N GLY A 69 9.40 4.40 -20.18
CA GLY A 69 8.99 4.02 -21.52
C GLY A 69 8.20 2.72 -21.59
N GLY A 70 7.06 2.68 -20.94
CA GLY A 70 5.98 1.77 -21.31
C GLY A 70 5.38 2.20 -22.65
N PRO A 71 4.71 1.30 -23.38
CA PRO A 71 4.18 1.59 -24.70
C PRO A 71 3.13 2.68 -24.63
N SER A 72 3.40 3.78 -25.30
CA SER A 72 2.51 4.92 -25.63
C SER A 72 1.99 5.79 -24.48
N GLY A 73 2.53 6.91 -24.38
CA GLY A 73 2.27 8.28 -23.99
C GLY A 73 0.99 8.73 -23.29
N ASN A 74 0.06 7.88 -22.91
CA ASN A 74 -1.21 8.25 -22.27
C ASN A 74 -1.57 7.39 -21.04
N SER A 75 -0.71 6.49 -20.61
CA SER A 75 -0.97 5.76 -19.36
C SER A 75 -0.42 6.53 -18.17
N PRO A 76 -1.19 6.70 -17.08
CA PRO A 76 -0.67 7.34 -15.89
C PRO A 76 0.53 6.54 -15.37
N ILE A 77 1.61 7.25 -15.06
CA ILE A 77 2.81 6.71 -14.42
C ILE A 77 2.74 6.82 -12.90
N HIS A 78 1.83 7.65 -12.43
CA HIS A 78 1.56 7.88 -11.03
C HIS A 78 0.07 8.16 -10.81
N THR A 79 -0.53 7.45 -9.86
CA THR A 79 -1.91 7.68 -9.43
C THR A 79 -1.93 7.87 -7.91
N SER A 80 -2.44 9.01 -7.46
CA SER A 80 -2.65 9.32 -6.04
C SER A 80 -4.07 8.99 -5.64
N ILE A 81 -4.21 8.27 -4.54
CA ILE A 81 -5.49 7.87 -3.95
C ILE A 81 -5.54 8.16 -2.45
N LEU A 82 -6.74 8.31 -1.92
CA LEU A 82 -7.00 8.43 -0.50
C LEU A 82 -7.78 7.20 -0.01
N MET A 83 -7.27 6.53 1.03
CA MET A 83 -7.94 5.40 1.67
C MET A 83 -8.56 5.87 3.00
N GLY A 84 -9.86 6.16 2.95
CA GLY A 84 -10.57 6.69 4.13
C GLY A 84 -10.01 8.03 4.59
N GLN A 85 -9.65 8.14 5.86
CA GLN A 85 -9.04 9.34 6.47
C GLN A 85 -7.53 9.18 6.71
N GLY A 86 -6.92 8.21 6.05
CA GLY A 86 -5.49 7.92 6.18
C GLY A 86 -4.60 8.86 5.35
N PRO A 87 -3.30 8.61 5.34
CA PRO A 87 -2.38 9.31 4.44
C PRO A 87 -2.71 8.97 2.98
N ARG A 88 -2.29 9.84 2.09
CA ARG A 88 -2.36 9.60 0.64
C ARG A 88 -1.51 8.38 0.28
N ILE A 89 -1.98 7.57 -0.65
CA ILE A 89 -1.23 6.47 -1.25
C ILE A 89 -0.92 6.86 -2.69
N ASP A 90 0.34 6.82 -3.04
CA ASP A 90 0.86 7.11 -4.37
C ASP A 90 1.30 5.82 -5.05
N LEU A 91 0.55 5.39 -6.05
CA LEU A 91 0.86 4.24 -6.90
C LEU A 91 1.85 4.69 -7.97
N PHE A 92 3.03 4.10 -8.02
CA PHE A 92 4.05 4.40 -9.02
C PHE A 92 4.28 3.23 -9.97
N LEU A 93 4.17 3.51 -11.26
CA LEU A 93 4.51 2.53 -12.29
C LEU A 93 6.03 2.28 -12.25
N GLN A 94 6.41 1.04 -12.03
CA GLN A 94 7.80 0.61 -12.05
C GLN A 94 7.98 -0.54 -13.02
N PRO A 95 9.05 -0.52 -13.84
CA PRO A 95 9.27 -1.56 -14.83
C PRO A 95 9.61 -2.92 -14.21
N PHE A 96 10.29 -2.95 -13.05
CA PHE A 96 10.75 -4.20 -12.43
C PHE A 96 11.02 -4.05 -10.93
N GLY A 97 10.98 -5.15 -10.20
CA GLY A 97 11.40 -5.28 -8.80
C GLY A 97 10.24 -5.39 -7.81
N GLN A 98 9.81 -6.64 -7.57
CA GLN A 98 8.88 -6.95 -6.50
C GLN A 98 9.63 -7.08 -5.17
N PRO A 99 9.07 -6.62 -4.05
CA PRO A 99 9.51 -7.07 -2.74
C PRO A 99 9.49 -8.59 -2.69
N GLY A 100 10.49 -9.21 -2.10
CA GLY A 100 10.61 -10.67 -2.07
C GLY A 100 9.36 -11.32 -1.48
N ALA A 101 8.73 -12.21 -2.25
CA ALA A 101 7.60 -13.00 -1.77
C ALA A 101 8.02 -13.82 -0.54
N GLY A 102 7.23 -13.77 0.52
CA GLY A 102 7.42 -14.58 1.72
C GLY A 102 7.97 -13.85 2.95
N VAL A 103 8.30 -12.58 2.85
CA VAL A 103 8.64 -11.73 4.01
C VAL A 103 7.42 -10.86 4.35
N PRO A 104 6.89 -10.89 5.61
CA PRO A 104 5.69 -10.14 5.97
C PRO A 104 5.92 -8.62 6.08
N HIS A 105 7.13 -8.15 5.90
CA HIS A 105 7.51 -6.75 6.05
C HIS A 105 8.35 -6.25 4.86
N PRO A 106 8.17 -4.98 4.45
CA PRO A 106 7.16 -4.04 4.92
C PRO A 106 5.73 -4.42 4.47
N HIS A 107 4.70 -3.94 5.18
CA HIS A 107 3.30 -4.05 4.79
C HIS A 107 2.52 -2.77 5.11
N LEU A 108 1.37 -2.60 4.45
CA LEU A 108 0.46 -1.49 4.69
C LEU A 108 -0.80 -2.02 5.38
N ALA A 109 -1.08 -1.51 6.59
CA ALA A 109 -2.22 -1.91 7.38
C ALA A 109 -3.36 -0.88 7.28
N PHE A 110 -4.55 -1.34 6.89
CA PHE A 110 -5.78 -0.56 6.89
C PHE A 110 -6.59 -0.87 8.14
N ARG A 111 -6.95 0.16 8.90
CA ARG A 111 -7.84 0.00 10.05
C ARG A 111 -9.27 -0.22 9.59
N VAL A 112 -9.91 -1.27 10.10
CA VAL A 112 -11.31 -1.59 9.82
C VAL A 112 -12.09 -1.73 11.13
N GLN A 113 -13.42 -1.62 11.05
CA GLN A 113 -14.28 -1.89 12.21
C GLN A 113 -14.37 -3.40 12.47
N PRO A 114 -14.35 -3.87 13.75
CA PRO A 114 -14.29 -5.30 14.07
C PRO A 114 -15.43 -6.13 13.46
N GLN A 115 -16.66 -5.58 13.44
CA GLN A 115 -17.81 -6.25 12.85
C GLN A 115 -17.75 -6.37 11.34
N LEU A 116 -16.88 -5.62 10.66
CA LEU A 116 -16.72 -5.67 9.21
C LEU A 116 -15.58 -6.59 8.75
N LEU A 117 -14.68 -7.01 9.64
CA LEU A 117 -13.48 -7.77 9.26
C LEU A 117 -13.81 -9.02 8.44
N ARG A 118 -14.77 -9.83 8.90
CA ARG A 118 -15.22 -11.04 8.19
C ARG A 118 -15.84 -10.74 6.83
N LYS A 119 -16.67 -9.69 6.77
CA LYS A 119 -17.32 -9.26 5.52
C LYS A 119 -16.30 -8.82 4.48
N LEU A 120 -15.32 -8.03 4.88
CA LEU A 120 -14.25 -7.56 4.00
C LEU A 120 -13.34 -8.72 3.53
N THR A 121 -13.05 -9.67 4.42
CA THR A 121 -12.32 -10.88 4.06
C THR A 121 -13.06 -11.68 2.99
N ALA A 122 -14.35 -11.93 3.19
CA ALA A 122 -15.18 -12.65 2.22
C ALA A 122 -15.27 -11.90 0.87
N ALA A 123 -15.31 -10.57 0.89
CA ALA A 123 -15.29 -9.76 -0.32
C ALA A 123 -13.99 -9.94 -1.11
N LEU A 124 -12.82 -9.88 -0.45
CA LEU A 124 -11.53 -10.15 -1.09
C LEU A 124 -11.51 -11.54 -1.74
N GLN A 125 -11.94 -12.57 -1.00
CA GLN A 125 -11.97 -13.95 -1.49
C GLN A 125 -12.92 -14.13 -2.68
N ALA A 126 -14.08 -13.48 -2.66
CA ALA A 126 -15.02 -13.48 -3.78
C ALA A 126 -14.44 -12.86 -5.07
N HIS A 127 -13.48 -11.94 -4.92
CA HIS A 127 -12.73 -11.36 -6.02
C HIS A 127 -11.42 -12.12 -6.35
N GLY A 128 -11.24 -13.32 -5.79
CA GLY A 128 -10.09 -14.17 -6.06
C GLY A 128 -8.79 -13.69 -5.40
N VAL A 129 -8.87 -12.86 -4.36
CA VAL A 129 -7.72 -12.42 -3.57
C VAL A 129 -7.52 -13.39 -2.40
N PRO A 130 -6.43 -14.17 -2.34
CA PRO A 130 -6.14 -15.05 -1.22
C PRO A 130 -5.93 -14.24 0.07
N THR A 131 -6.40 -14.77 1.17
CA THR A 131 -6.29 -14.14 2.49
C THR A 131 -5.78 -15.13 3.52
N ASP A 132 -5.02 -14.66 4.50
CA ASP A 132 -4.66 -15.40 5.70
C ASP A 132 -5.16 -14.66 6.94
N GLY A 133 -5.99 -15.34 7.73
CA GLY A 133 -6.64 -14.76 8.90
C GLY A 133 -8.16 -14.96 8.90
N PRO A 134 -8.86 -14.40 9.92
CA PRO A 134 -8.32 -13.58 11.01
C PRO A 134 -7.37 -14.34 11.93
N ARG A 135 -6.28 -13.66 12.32
CA ARG A 135 -5.32 -14.16 13.32
C ARG A 135 -4.85 -13.02 14.22
N ARG A 136 -4.26 -13.35 15.35
CA ARG A 136 -3.78 -12.39 16.35
C ARG A 136 -2.27 -12.44 16.47
N LEU A 137 -1.64 -11.27 16.35
CA LEU A 137 -0.23 -11.05 16.71
C LEU A 137 -0.06 -9.98 17.78
N GLY A 138 -1.13 -9.27 18.13
CA GLY A 138 -1.18 -8.21 19.11
C GLY A 138 -1.89 -8.60 20.41
N PRO A 139 -2.32 -7.61 21.20
CA PRO A 139 -3.00 -7.82 22.47
C PRO A 139 -4.37 -8.49 22.28
N PRO A 140 -5.00 -8.99 23.36
CA PRO A 140 -6.37 -9.51 23.32
C PRO A 140 -7.34 -8.52 22.65
N GLY A 141 -8.19 -9.04 21.76
CA GLY A 141 -9.10 -8.23 20.95
C GLY A 141 -8.53 -7.66 19.65
N GLN A 142 -7.22 -7.78 19.42
CA GLN A 142 -6.65 -7.50 18.10
C GLN A 142 -6.94 -8.65 17.14
N ALA A 143 -7.27 -8.32 15.89
CA ALA A 143 -7.39 -9.28 14.81
C ALA A 143 -6.90 -8.68 13.50
N SER A 144 -6.24 -9.51 12.67
CA SER A 144 -5.70 -9.12 11.38
C SER A 144 -5.98 -10.16 10.31
N VAL A 145 -6.21 -9.67 9.10
CA VAL A 145 -6.29 -10.47 7.88
C VAL A 145 -5.26 -9.92 6.90
N TYR A 146 -4.39 -10.80 6.44
CA TYR A 146 -3.30 -10.48 5.51
C TYR A 146 -3.65 -10.91 4.10
N PHE A 147 -3.22 -10.09 3.12
CA PHE A 147 -3.39 -10.36 1.70
C PHE A 147 -2.34 -9.58 0.91
N ASN A 148 -2.23 -9.86 -0.37
CA ASN A 148 -1.37 -9.08 -1.26
C ASN A 148 -2.22 -8.32 -2.29
N ASP A 149 -1.69 -7.22 -2.80
CA ASP A 149 -2.19 -6.64 -4.03
C ASP A 149 -1.78 -7.51 -5.25
N PRO A 150 -2.28 -7.23 -6.46
CA PRO A 150 -1.91 -7.99 -7.67
C PRO A 150 -0.42 -7.92 -8.06
N PHE A 151 0.37 -7.11 -7.38
CA PHE A 151 1.80 -6.87 -7.65
C PHE A 151 2.70 -7.47 -6.56
N GLY A 152 2.12 -8.07 -5.51
CA GLY A 152 2.83 -8.69 -4.40
C GLY A 152 3.14 -7.75 -3.24
N ASN A 153 2.61 -6.52 -3.24
CA ASN A 153 2.72 -5.65 -2.07
C ASN A 153 1.87 -6.20 -0.94
N HIS A 154 2.44 -6.29 0.26
CA HIS A 154 1.77 -6.86 1.43
C HIS A 154 0.81 -5.86 2.06
N LEU A 155 -0.41 -6.31 2.26
CA LEU A 155 -1.51 -5.52 2.82
C LEU A 155 -2.13 -6.25 4.02
N GLU A 156 -2.72 -5.48 4.92
CA GLU A 156 -3.37 -5.98 6.11
C GLU A 156 -4.68 -5.24 6.38
N PHE A 157 -5.76 -5.94 6.70
CA PHE A 157 -6.87 -5.36 7.45
C PHE A 157 -6.67 -5.65 8.92
N THR A 158 -6.64 -4.62 9.77
CA THR A 158 -6.44 -4.75 11.21
C THR A 158 -7.54 -4.05 12.02
N THR A 159 -7.86 -4.62 13.18
CA THR A 159 -8.89 -4.07 14.08
C THR A 159 -8.58 -4.35 15.54
N MET A 160 -9.27 -3.62 16.42
CA MET A 160 -9.33 -3.87 17.87
C MET A 160 -10.80 -4.10 18.29
N GLY A 161 -11.00 -4.90 19.33
CA GLY A 161 -12.35 -5.26 19.82
C GLY A 161 -13.01 -6.42 19.08
N PHE A 162 -12.21 -7.23 18.39
CA PHE A 162 -12.70 -8.47 17.78
C PHE A 162 -12.97 -9.52 18.86
N ALA A 163 -14.20 -10.04 18.91
CA ALA A 163 -14.70 -10.84 20.03
C ALA A 163 -14.51 -12.36 19.84
N GLU A 164 -14.22 -12.81 18.61
CA GLU A 164 -14.09 -14.22 18.31
C GLU A 164 -12.71 -14.76 18.76
N GLU A 165 -12.66 -16.04 19.13
CA GLU A 165 -11.39 -16.76 19.28
C GLU A 165 -10.79 -17.03 17.90
N ILE A 166 -9.52 -16.69 17.74
CA ILE A 166 -8.79 -16.81 16.46
C ILE A 166 -7.37 -17.33 16.71
N PRO A 167 -6.75 -17.97 15.71
CA PRO A 167 -5.38 -18.43 15.80
C PRO A 167 -4.42 -17.30 16.17
N ILE A 168 -3.39 -17.65 16.98
CA ILE A 168 -2.31 -16.74 17.34
C ILE A 168 -1.07 -17.14 16.56
N GLY A 169 -0.42 -16.17 15.91
CA GLY A 169 0.81 -16.40 15.17
C GLY A 169 0.90 -15.62 13.85
N PRO A 170 2.08 -15.63 13.21
CA PRO A 170 2.33 -14.89 11.99
C PRO A 170 1.53 -15.44 10.80
N PRO A 171 1.27 -14.62 9.76
CA PRO A 171 0.64 -15.09 8.53
C PRO A 171 1.59 -15.98 7.72
N ASP A 172 1.00 -16.88 6.93
CA ASP A 172 1.73 -17.60 5.88
C ASP A 172 1.67 -16.81 4.56
N MET A 173 2.63 -15.93 4.39
CA MET A 173 2.70 -15.05 3.21
C MET A 173 2.90 -15.81 1.89
N LYS A 174 3.41 -17.04 1.92
CA LYS A 174 3.64 -17.83 0.71
C LYS A 174 2.35 -18.24 0.01
N GLN A 175 1.27 -18.41 0.78
CA GLN A 175 -0.05 -18.76 0.25
C GLN A 175 -0.80 -17.55 -0.33
N LEU A 176 -0.28 -16.33 -0.16
CA LEU A 176 -0.92 -15.11 -0.60
C LEU A 176 -0.49 -14.65 -2.00
N THR A 177 0.38 -15.41 -2.67
CA THR A 177 0.78 -15.13 -4.05
C THR A 177 -0.29 -15.64 -5.02
N TYR A 178 -0.73 -14.80 -5.96
CA TYR A 178 -1.77 -15.13 -6.93
C TYR A 178 -1.68 -14.30 -8.22
N GLN A 179 -2.43 -14.72 -9.23
CA GLN A 179 -2.65 -13.92 -10.44
C GLN A 179 -4.09 -13.40 -10.46
N TRP A 180 -4.24 -12.13 -10.19
CA TRP A 180 -5.55 -11.50 -10.21
C TRP A 180 -6.03 -11.26 -11.63
N ARG A 181 -7.29 -11.67 -11.92
CA ARG A 181 -7.91 -11.61 -13.24
C ARG A 181 -9.04 -10.57 -13.32
N GLY A 182 -9.19 -9.76 -12.24
CA GLY A 182 -10.25 -8.75 -12.12
C GLY A 182 -10.13 -7.55 -13.03
#